data_4fd025e445314f96c9a61457bec3c174
#
_entry.id   4fd025e445314f96c9a61457bec3c174
#
_cell.length_a   1.000
_cell.length_b   1.000
_cell.length_c   1.000
_cell.angle_alpha   90.00
_cell.angle_beta   90.00
_cell.angle_gamma   90.00
#
_symmetry.space_group_name_H-M   'P 1'
#
loop_
_entity.id
_entity.type
_entity.pdbx_description
1 polymer ?
#
loop_
_entity_poly.entity_id
_entity_poly.type
_entity_poly.pdbx_seq_one_letter_code
_entity_poly.pdbx_strand_id
1 'polypeptide(L)'
;IVKSYMVHHQGMGLLSLAYLLLDKPMQNRFVAELRFQASLLLLQERVPRATSYYAHMEILPETKVTNKVVPALLISKANTPVPEIQLLGNGRYQVLVTNSGGGFSRWKGIALTRWREDITKDNKGIFCYIKDVQTGRFWSNTHQPTMEKALEYEAVFSNGNAEFRRQDEGIETKTEIVVSPEDDTEMRRIKLVIEPGQ
;
A
#
# COMPACT_ATOMS: atom_id res chain seq x y z
N ILE A 1 -39.90 14.89 -2.06
CA ILE A 1 -38.58 15.43 -2.46
C ILE A 1 -38.09 16.28 -1.29
N VAL A 2 -37.06 15.84 -0.60
CA VAL A 2 -36.43 16.62 0.47
C VAL A 2 -35.46 17.60 -0.19
N LYS A 3 -35.69 18.90 -0.04
CA LYS A 3 -34.74 19.93 -0.47
C LYS A 3 -33.74 20.14 0.67
N SER A 4 -32.48 19.76 0.47
CA SER A 4 -31.40 20.02 1.40
C SER A 4 -30.36 20.97 0.83
N TYR A 5 -29.95 21.95 1.64
CA TYR A 5 -28.89 22.90 1.29
C TYR A 5 -27.66 22.61 2.15
N MET A 6 -26.57 22.27 1.49
CA MET A 6 -25.32 21.98 2.21
C MET A 6 -24.48 23.25 2.32
N VAL A 7 -24.20 23.70 3.53
CA VAL A 7 -23.46 24.95 3.81
C VAL A 7 -22.10 24.99 3.12
N HIS A 8 -21.39 23.85 3.07
CA HIS A 8 -20.10 23.78 2.40
C HIS A 8 -20.19 24.02 0.89
N HIS A 9 -21.27 23.59 0.21
CA HIS A 9 -21.47 23.90 -1.21
C HIS A 9 -21.70 25.40 -1.42
N GLN A 10 -22.41 26.05 -0.52
CA GLN A 10 -22.59 27.51 -0.58
C GLN A 10 -21.27 28.23 -0.35
N GLY A 11 -20.47 27.77 0.63
CA GLY A 11 -19.13 28.28 0.91
C GLY A 11 -18.19 28.13 -0.28
N MET A 12 -18.19 26.97 -0.94
CA MET A 12 -17.42 26.74 -2.17
C MET A 12 -17.85 27.67 -3.31
N GLY A 13 -19.17 27.89 -3.49
CA GLY A 13 -19.70 28.81 -4.47
C GLY A 13 -19.26 30.27 -4.22
N LEU A 14 -19.32 30.73 -2.95
CA LEU A 14 -18.86 32.05 -2.57
C LEU A 14 -17.35 32.23 -2.75
N LEU A 15 -16.56 31.25 -2.40
CA LEU A 15 -15.10 31.27 -2.60
C LEU A 15 -14.72 31.28 -4.08
N SER A 16 -15.45 30.56 -4.92
CA SER A 16 -15.27 30.59 -6.38
C SER A 16 -15.63 31.95 -6.97
N LEU A 17 -16.68 32.55 -6.48
CA LEU A 17 -17.07 33.91 -6.89
C LEU A 17 -16.02 34.94 -6.43
N ALA A 18 -15.57 34.87 -5.20
CA ALA A 18 -14.50 35.71 -4.68
C ALA A 18 -13.19 35.53 -5.47
N TYR A 19 -12.85 34.30 -5.86
CA TYR A 19 -11.73 34.02 -6.74
C TYR A 19 -11.80 34.77 -8.05
N LEU A 20 -12.99 34.80 -8.65
CA LEU A 20 -13.20 35.41 -9.96
C LEU A 20 -13.25 36.94 -9.90
N LEU A 21 -13.94 37.52 -8.89
CA LEU A 21 -14.21 38.94 -8.79
C LEU A 21 -13.14 39.75 -8.04
N LEU A 22 -12.42 39.15 -7.12
CA LEU A 22 -11.49 39.82 -6.20
C LEU A 22 -10.03 39.45 -6.42
N ASP A 23 -9.68 38.91 -7.58
CA ASP A 23 -8.31 38.50 -7.92
C ASP A 23 -7.68 37.57 -6.88
N LYS A 24 -8.31 36.43 -6.65
CA LYS A 24 -7.75 35.29 -5.86
C LYS A 24 -7.36 35.66 -4.42
N PRO A 25 -8.19 36.33 -3.61
CA PRO A 25 -7.77 36.86 -2.35
C PRO A 25 -7.33 35.79 -1.33
N MET A 26 -7.92 34.59 -1.38
CA MET A 26 -7.58 33.51 -0.46
C MET A 26 -6.23 32.88 -0.83
N GLN A 27 -5.99 32.68 -2.13
CA GLN A 27 -4.72 32.18 -2.65
C GLN A 27 -3.58 33.16 -2.34
N ASN A 28 -3.83 34.46 -2.56
CA ASN A 28 -2.82 35.49 -2.24
C ASN A 28 -2.47 35.52 -0.74
N ARG A 29 -3.45 35.37 0.14
CA ARG A 29 -3.21 35.23 1.58
C ARG A 29 -2.42 33.99 1.93
N PHE A 30 -2.74 32.85 1.30
CA PHE A 30 -2.02 31.57 1.51
C PHE A 30 -0.55 31.69 1.08
N VAL A 31 -0.31 32.28 -0.09
CA VAL A 31 1.06 32.46 -0.64
C VAL A 31 1.86 33.51 0.09
N ALA A 32 1.22 34.45 0.80
CA ALA A 32 1.92 35.45 1.61
C ALA A 32 2.68 34.83 2.80
N GLU A 33 2.30 33.64 3.25
CA GLU A 33 3.02 32.90 4.29
C GLU A 33 4.21 32.15 3.68
N LEU A 34 5.43 32.48 4.13
CA LEU A 34 6.68 31.93 3.61
C LEU A 34 6.74 30.40 3.63
N ARG A 35 6.14 29.78 4.65
CA ARG A 35 6.12 28.31 4.78
C ARG A 35 5.31 27.63 3.68
N PHE A 36 4.30 28.33 3.18
CA PHE A 36 3.45 27.79 2.11
C PHE A 36 3.96 28.11 0.70
N GLN A 37 4.90 29.03 0.55
CA GLN A 37 5.50 29.33 -0.75
C GLN A 37 6.19 28.11 -1.37
N ALA A 38 6.82 27.26 -0.54
CA ALA A 38 7.43 26.01 -1.00
C ALA A 38 6.41 25.02 -1.61
N SER A 39 5.17 25.05 -1.11
CA SER A 39 4.11 24.15 -1.64
C SER A 39 3.53 24.59 -2.97
N LEU A 40 3.81 25.81 -3.46
CA LEU A 40 3.38 26.27 -4.78
C LEU A 40 3.94 25.39 -5.90
N LEU A 41 5.16 24.89 -5.76
CA LEU A 41 5.76 23.97 -6.72
C LEU A 41 4.94 22.67 -6.83
N LEU A 42 4.44 22.15 -5.72
CA LEU A 42 3.59 20.95 -5.68
C LEU A 42 2.23 21.20 -6.37
N LEU A 43 1.69 22.41 -6.25
CA LEU A 43 0.43 22.80 -6.92
C LEU A 43 0.61 22.97 -8.44
N GLN A 44 1.81 23.21 -8.90
CA GLN A 44 2.15 23.32 -10.33
C GLN A 44 2.49 21.96 -10.94
N GLU A 45 2.74 20.96 -10.13
CA GLU A 45 3.02 19.61 -10.58
C GLU A 45 1.79 19.06 -11.30
N ARG A 46 1.88 19.00 -12.61
CA ARG A 46 0.85 18.32 -13.41
C ARG A 46 1.05 16.84 -13.18
N VAL A 47 0.06 16.19 -12.56
CA VAL A 47 0.01 14.72 -12.59
C VAL A 47 0.12 14.32 -14.06
N PRO A 48 1.17 13.62 -14.49
CA PRO A 48 1.27 13.17 -15.86
C PRO A 48 0.02 12.36 -16.15
N ARG A 49 -0.85 12.83 -17.03
CA ARG A 49 -1.88 11.97 -17.60
C ARG A 49 -1.09 10.83 -18.20
N ALA A 50 -1.37 9.62 -17.74
CA ALA A 50 -0.64 8.41 -18.08
C ALA A 50 -0.17 8.41 -19.54
N THR A 51 0.93 9.06 -19.79
CA THR A 51 1.65 8.96 -21.02
C THR A 51 2.50 7.73 -20.87
N SER A 52 2.07 6.68 -21.55
CA SER A 52 2.95 5.65 -22.16
C SER A 52 4.41 5.67 -21.63
N TYR A 53 4.59 5.46 -20.32
CA TYR A 53 5.91 5.12 -19.79
C TYR A 53 6.41 3.77 -20.37
N TYR A 54 5.52 3.09 -21.10
CA TYR A 54 5.80 1.79 -21.71
C TYR A 54 6.19 1.87 -23.20
N ALA A 55 6.17 3.04 -23.84
CA ALA A 55 6.52 3.15 -25.26
C ALA A 55 8.02 3.30 -25.51
N HIS A 56 8.85 3.33 -24.47
CA HIS A 56 10.31 3.43 -24.61
C HIS A 56 11.08 2.41 -23.77
N MET A 57 10.61 1.18 -23.73
CA MET A 57 11.54 0.06 -23.69
C MET A 57 11.99 -0.20 -25.14
N GLU A 58 12.62 0.79 -25.77
CA GLU A 58 13.59 0.50 -26.80
C GLU A 58 14.63 -0.41 -26.14
N ILE A 59 14.77 -1.57 -26.73
CA ILE A 59 15.79 -2.57 -26.48
C ILE A 59 17.13 -1.80 -26.35
N LEU A 60 17.48 -1.44 -25.12
CA LEU A 60 18.84 -1.02 -24.85
C LEU A 60 19.70 -2.23 -25.18
N PRO A 61 20.77 -2.08 -25.99
CA PRO A 61 21.66 -3.17 -26.31
C PRO A 61 22.14 -3.77 -24.98
N GLU A 62 22.24 -5.10 -24.95
CA GLU A 62 22.66 -5.90 -23.80
C GLU A 62 23.86 -5.29 -23.09
N THR A 63 23.64 -4.30 -22.26
CA THR A 63 24.60 -3.95 -21.22
C THR A 63 24.55 -5.11 -20.25
N LYS A 64 25.67 -5.80 -20.11
CA LYS A 64 25.90 -6.86 -19.12
C LYS A 64 25.21 -6.44 -17.84
N VAL A 65 24.08 -7.09 -17.54
CA VAL A 65 23.38 -6.96 -16.28
C VAL A 65 24.36 -7.47 -15.24
N THR A 66 25.12 -6.56 -14.67
CA THR A 66 25.78 -6.85 -13.40
C THR A 66 24.61 -7.12 -12.47
N ASN A 67 24.47 -8.37 -12.06
CA ASN A 67 23.55 -8.79 -11.01
C ASN A 67 23.88 -8.00 -9.73
N LYS A 68 23.45 -6.76 -9.67
CA LYS A 68 23.36 -6.05 -8.41
C LYS A 68 22.22 -6.75 -7.66
N VAL A 69 22.60 -7.67 -6.81
CA VAL A 69 21.68 -8.25 -5.83
C VAL A 69 21.11 -7.07 -5.06
N VAL A 70 19.88 -6.69 -5.37
CA VAL A 70 19.17 -5.69 -4.56
C VAL A 70 19.00 -6.35 -3.20
N PRO A 71 19.59 -5.79 -2.13
CA PRO A 71 19.50 -6.39 -0.82
C PRO A 71 18.04 -6.48 -0.40
N ALA A 72 17.62 -7.64 0.10
CA ALA A 72 16.30 -7.80 0.66
C ALA A 72 16.17 -6.92 1.92
N LEU A 73 15.06 -6.21 2.04
CA LEU A 73 14.73 -5.43 3.23
C LEU A 73 14.11 -6.39 4.27
N LEU A 74 14.79 -6.55 5.39
CA LEU A 74 14.35 -7.39 6.50
C LEU A 74 13.76 -6.53 7.61
N ILE A 75 12.52 -6.82 8.01
CA ILE A 75 11.75 -6.05 8.98
C ILE A 75 11.27 -7.01 10.08
N SER A 76 11.84 -6.88 11.27
CA SER A 76 11.52 -7.75 12.43
C SER A 76 10.36 -7.24 13.29
N LYS A 77 9.82 -6.06 12.98
CA LYS A 77 8.70 -5.46 13.73
C LYS A 77 7.46 -5.36 12.85
N ALA A 78 6.39 -6.01 13.25
CA ALA A 78 5.12 -5.93 12.53
C ALA A 78 4.48 -4.53 12.64
N ASN A 79 4.52 -3.92 13.82
CA ASN A 79 3.92 -2.62 14.10
C ASN A 79 5.00 -1.54 14.16
N THR A 80 5.24 -0.86 13.05
CA THR A 80 6.16 0.27 12.91
C THR A 80 5.38 1.58 12.89
N PRO A 81 5.91 2.70 13.42
CA PRO A 81 5.23 4.01 13.38
C PRO A 81 4.92 4.49 11.96
N VAL A 82 5.79 4.15 11.02
CA VAL A 82 5.60 4.36 9.58
C VAL A 82 5.65 2.99 8.94
N PRO A 83 4.62 2.57 8.19
CA PRO A 83 4.63 1.30 7.49
C PRO A 83 5.75 1.25 6.44
N GLU A 84 6.51 0.17 6.44
CA GLU A 84 7.35 -0.19 5.30
C GLU A 84 6.48 -0.86 4.25
N ILE A 85 6.68 -0.51 3.00
CA ILE A 85 5.83 -0.98 1.91
C ILE A 85 6.61 -1.73 0.84
N GLN A 86 5.97 -2.73 0.26
CA GLN A 86 6.42 -3.41 -0.95
C GLN A 86 5.38 -3.24 -2.05
N LEU A 87 5.81 -2.78 -3.21
CA LEU A 87 4.97 -2.71 -4.40
C LEU A 87 5.37 -3.84 -5.35
N LEU A 88 4.43 -4.71 -5.65
CA LEU A 88 4.55 -5.80 -6.60
C LEU A 88 3.67 -5.52 -7.82
N GLY A 89 4.12 -5.86 -9.01
CA GLY A 89 3.27 -5.67 -10.18
C GLY A 89 3.96 -5.92 -11.51
N ASN A 90 3.14 -6.07 -12.55
CA ASN A 90 3.56 -6.24 -13.94
C ASN A 90 3.16 -5.05 -14.84
N GLY A 91 2.84 -3.89 -14.25
CA GLY A 91 2.38 -2.71 -14.95
C GLY A 91 0.87 -2.65 -15.18
N ARG A 92 0.17 -3.75 -15.19
CA ARG A 92 -1.29 -3.84 -15.32
C ARG A 92 -1.96 -4.23 -14.02
N TYR A 93 -1.39 -5.19 -13.31
CA TYR A 93 -1.81 -5.67 -12.00
C TYR A 93 -0.81 -5.19 -10.95
N GLN A 94 -1.29 -4.61 -9.87
CA GLN A 94 -0.48 -4.01 -8.82
C GLN A 94 -0.97 -4.47 -7.45
N VAL A 95 -0.03 -4.83 -6.60
CA VAL A 95 -0.28 -5.20 -5.21
C VAL A 95 0.64 -4.36 -4.33
N LEU A 96 0.08 -3.63 -3.41
CA LEU A 96 0.81 -2.98 -2.34
C LEU A 96 0.65 -3.81 -1.07
N VAL A 97 1.73 -4.07 -0.39
CA VAL A 97 1.75 -4.80 0.88
C VAL A 97 2.57 -4.02 1.89
N THR A 98 2.07 -3.90 3.13
CA THR A 98 2.81 -3.30 4.24
C THR A 98 3.53 -4.38 5.06
N ASN A 99 4.50 -3.98 5.88
CA ASN A 99 5.20 -4.90 6.78
C ASN A 99 4.28 -5.55 7.83
N SER A 100 3.12 -4.98 8.11
CA SER A 100 2.09 -5.59 8.98
C SER A 100 1.15 -6.52 8.22
N GLY A 101 1.23 -6.58 6.89
CA GLY A 101 0.42 -7.42 6.02
C GLY A 101 -0.82 -6.75 5.45
N GLY A 102 -1.06 -5.48 5.77
CA GLY A 102 -2.08 -4.67 5.12
C GLY A 102 -1.75 -4.38 3.67
N GLY A 103 -2.68 -3.82 2.92
CA GLY A 103 -2.43 -3.42 1.54
C GLY A 103 -3.65 -3.47 0.63
N PHE A 104 -3.41 -3.44 -0.67
CA PHE A 104 -4.46 -3.51 -1.68
C PHE A 104 -3.98 -4.19 -2.97
N SER A 105 -4.95 -4.65 -3.75
CA SER A 105 -4.74 -5.13 -5.11
C SER A 105 -5.54 -4.28 -6.10
N ARG A 106 -4.93 -3.97 -7.23
CA ARG A 106 -5.49 -3.10 -8.27
C ARG A 106 -5.18 -3.63 -9.66
N TRP A 107 -6.13 -3.55 -10.58
CA TRP A 107 -5.97 -3.94 -11.96
C TRP A 107 -6.39 -2.81 -12.91
N LYS A 108 -5.49 -2.37 -13.79
CA LYS A 108 -5.74 -1.31 -14.79
C LYS A 108 -6.48 -0.08 -14.23
N GLY A 109 -6.16 0.31 -13.00
CA GLY A 109 -6.83 1.42 -12.33
C GLY A 109 -8.09 1.06 -11.54
N ILE A 110 -8.59 -0.16 -11.63
CA ILE A 110 -9.75 -0.65 -10.87
C ILE A 110 -9.27 -1.24 -9.55
N ALA A 111 -9.80 -0.77 -8.43
CA ALA A 111 -9.53 -1.35 -7.12
C ALA A 111 -10.24 -2.69 -7.00
N LEU A 112 -9.47 -3.78 -6.82
CA LEU A 112 -10.01 -5.13 -6.59
C LEU A 112 -10.29 -5.37 -5.11
N THR A 113 -9.49 -4.75 -4.24
CA THR A 113 -9.71 -4.76 -2.80
C THR A 113 -9.97 -3.34 -2.30
N ARG A 114 -10.68 -3.24 -1.18
CA ARG A 114 -10.97 -1.93 -0.58
C ARG A 114 -9.69 -1.32 0.00
N TRP A 115 -9.37 -0.11 -0.41
CA TRP A 115 -8.33 0.72 0.15
C TRP A 115 -8.93 1.98 0.78
N ARG A 116 -8.38 2.38 1.93
CA ARG A 116 -8.64 3.69 2.53
C ARG A 116 -7.29 4.28 2.90
N GLU A 117 -7.06 5.52 2.54
CA GLU A 117 -5.85 6.28 2.87
C GLU A 117 -5.89 6.74 4.34
N ASP A 118 -6.08 5.81 5.24
CA ASP A 118 -6.05 6.06 6.68
C ASP A 118 -4.79 5.42 7.25
N ILE A 119 -3.74 6.23 7.39
CA ILE A 119 -2.44 5.79 7.93
C ILE A 119 -2.50 5.31 9.38
N THR A 120 -3.61 5.58 10.08
CA THR A 120 -3.81 5.13 11.46
C THR A 120 -4.37 3.70 11.54
N LYS A 121 -4.83 3.14 10.41
CA LYS A 121 -5.49 1.83 10.34
C LYS A 121 -5.02 1.04 9.13
N ASP A 122 -4.01 0.22 9.31
CA ASP A 122 -3.49 -0.68 8.28
C ASP A 122 -4.23 -2.04 8.27
N ASN A 123 -5.56 -2.01 8.35
CA ASN A 123 -6.41 -3.19 8.48
C ASN A 123 -7.15 -3.59 7.18
N LYS A 124 -6.71 -3.10 6.04
CA LYS A 124 -7.24 -3.45 4.71
C LYS A 124 -6.26 -4.37 4.00
N GLY A 125 -6.78 -5.32 3.25
CA GLY A 125 -5.95 -6.28 2.52
C GLY A 125 -6.66 -7.60 2.30
N ILE A 126 -5.88 -8.60 1.90
CA ILE A 126 -6.31 -9.99 1.77
C ILE A 126 -5.59 -10.78 2.85
N PHE A 127 -6.33 -11.40 3.75
CA PHE A 127 -5.79 -12.11 4.90
C PHE A 127 -6.26 -13.55 4.92
N CYS A 128 -5.40 -14.44 5.42
CA CYS A 128 -5.76 -15.79 5.78
C CYS A 128 -5.78 -15.93 7.31
N TYR A 129 -6.84 -16.52 7.83
CA TYR A 129 -6.98 -16.74 9.26
C TYR A 129 -6.65 -18.20 9.60
N ILE A 130 -5.90 -18.36 10.64
CA ILE A 130 -5.50 -19.64 11.21
C ILE A 130 -6.18 -19.76 12.57
N LYS A 131 -6.85 -20.89 12.82
CA LYS A 131 -7.51 -21.14 14.09
C LYS A 131 -7.03 -22.46 14.65
N ASP A 132 -6.53 -22.44 15.87
CA ASP A 132 -6.33 -23.62 16.67
C ASP A 132 -7.70 -24.09 17.19
N VAL A 133 -8.12 -25.29 16.79
CA VAL A 133 -9.43 -25.84 17.15
C VAL A 133 -9.47 -26.36 18.58
N GLN A 134 -8.31 -26.66 19.20
CA GLN A 134 -8.23 -27.15 20.57
C GLN A 134 -8.37 -26.02 21.58
N THR A 135 -7.62 -24.94 21.40
CA THR A 135 -7.62 -23.77 22.28
C THR A 135 -8.68 -22.72 21.91
N GLY A 136 -9.16 -22.76 20.65
CA GLY A 136 -10.07 -21.76 20.09
C GLY A 136 -9.40 -20.44 19.70
N ARG A 137 -8.10 -20.30 19.92
CA ARG A 137 -7.35 -19.11 19.50
C ARG A 137 -7.28 -19.01 18.00
N PHE A 138 -7.25 -17.78 17.50
CA PHE A 138 -7.09 -17.52 16.07
C PHE A 138 -6.23 -16.29 15.82
N TRP A 139 -5.52 -16.28 14.71
CA TRP A 139 -4.69 -15.18 14.26
C TRP A 139 -4.69 -15.12 12.72
N SER A 140 -4.10 -14.10 12.15
CA SER A 140 -3.91 -13.99 10.71
C SER A 140 -2.52 -14.47 10.31
N ASN A 141 -2.36 -14.82 9.04
CA ASN A 141 -1.06 -15.22 8.46
C ASN A 141 0.00 -14.09 8.51
N THR A 142 -0.43 -12.86 8.80
CA THR A 142 0.41 -11.67 9.05
C THR A 142 0.02 -11.05 10.39
N HIS A 143 0.46 -9.83 10.71
CA HIS A 143 0.07 -9.16 11.93
C HIS A 143 -1.39 -8.62 11.86
N GLN A 144 -1.72 -7.97 10.75
CA GLN A 144 -3.06 -7.46 10.50
C GLN A 144 -4.01 -8.57 10.01
N PRO A 145 -5.32 -8.46 10.21
CA PRO A 145 -6.05 -7.44 10.96
C PRO A 145 -6.28 -7.82 12.43
N THR A 146 -5.85 -9.01 12.86
CA THR A 146 -6.10 -9.50 14.23
C THR A 146 -5.24 -8.80 15.27
N MET A 147 -4.09 -8.26 14.85
CA MET A 147 -3.06 -7.64 15.70
C MET A 147 -2.54 -8.56 16.81
N GLU A 148 -2.77 -9.88 16.67
CA GLU A 148 -2.22 -10.86 17.60
C GLU A 148 -0.70 -10.86 17.55
N LYS A 149 -0.10 -10.80 18.73
CA LYS A 149 1.35 -10.78 18.86
C LYS A 149 1.90 -12.19 18.65
N ALA A 150 2.69 -12.37 17.59
CA ALA A 150 3.46 -13.59 17.36
C ALA A 150 4.64 -13.69 18.34
N LEU A 151 5.15 -14.88 18.58
CA LEU A 151 6.41 -15.12 19.29
C LEU A 151 7.58 -14.54 18.51
N GLU A 152 7.61 -14.84 17.21
CA GLU A 152 8.55 -14.26 16.25
C GLU A 152 7.79 -13.75 15.04
N TYR A 153 8.26 -12.64 14.48
CA TYR A 153 7.68 -12.03 13.28
C TYR A 153 8.77 -11.41 12.42
N GLU A 154 8.71 -11.72 11.15
CA GLU A 154 9.61 -11.18 10.15
C GLU A 154 8.87 -10.92 8.85
N ALA A 155 9.07 -9.75 8.25
CA ALA A 155 8.70 -9.45 6.88
C ALA A 155 9.97 -9.22 6.06
N VAL A 156 10.05 -9.85 4.89
CA VAL A 156 11.19 -9.74 3.97
C VAL A 156 10.68 -9.26 2.63
N PHE A 157 11.13 -8.07 2.24
CA PHE A 157 10.79 -7.47 0.96
C PHE A 157 11.98 -7.56 0.02
N SER A 158 11.80 -8.23 -1.10
CA SER A 158 12.81 -8.42 -2.12
C SER A 158 12.25 -8.09 -3.50
N ASN A 159 13.09 -8.08 -4.52
CA ASN A 159 12.65 -7.76 -5.86
C ASN A 159 11.59 -8.77 -6.35
N GLY A 160 10.36 -8.28 -6.54
CA GLY A 160 9.23 -9.07 -7.03
C GLY A 160 8.58 -10.00 -6.00
N ASN A 161 8.98 -9.97 -4.72
CA ASN A 161 8.46 -10.85 -3.68
C ASN A 161 8.27 -10.10 -2.35
N ALA A 162 7.19 -10.44 -1.65
CA ALA A 162 7.00 -10.12 -0.24
C ALA A 162 6.78 -11.41 0.55
N GLU A 163 7.59 -11.63 1.57
CA GLU A 163 7.55 -12.80 2.42
C GLU A 163 7.27 -12.40 3.86
N PHE A 164 6.42 -13.16 4.54
CA PHE A 164 6.11 -13.01 5.95
C PHE A 164 6.35 -14.35 6.64
N ARG A 165 7.02 -14.30 7.79
CA ARG A 165 7.20 -15.43 8.69
C ARG A 165 6.70 -15.06 10.06
N ARG A 166 5.96 -15.95 10.67
CA ARG A 166 5.53 -15.78 12.05
C ARG A 166 5.47 -17.11 12.77
N GLN A 167 5.79 -17.08 14.05
CA GLN A 167 5.74 -18.23 14.95
C GLN A 167 4.66 -18.00 16.00
N ASP A 168 3.72 -18.92 16.08
CA ASP A 168 2.61 -18.89 17.05
C ASP A 168 2.44 -20.29 17.65
N GLU A 169 2.65 -20.46 18.95
CA GLU A 169 2.34 -21.70 19.70
C GLU A 169 2.71 -23.01 19.00
N GLY A 170 3.96 -23.12 18.52
CA GLY A 170 4.44 -24.32 17.83
C GLY A 170 4.02 -24.43 16.37
N ILE A 171 3.38 -23.39 15.82
CA ILE A 171 3.01 -23.30 14.40
C ILE A 171 3.80 -22.20 13.74
N GLU A 172 4.67 -22.56 12.80
CA GLU A 172 5.32 -21.59 11.91
C GLU A 172 4.44 -21.37 10.70
N THR A 173 4.15 -20.10 10.42
CA THR A 173 3.42 -19.68 9.22
C THR A 173 4.36 -18.90 8.32
N LYS A 174 4.54 -19.37 7.09
CA LYS A 174 5.26 -18.66 6.03
C LYS A 174 4.30 -18.28 4.93
N THR A 175 4.23 -16.98 4.60
CA THR A 175 3.41 -16.43 3.51
C THR A 175 4.30 -15.77 2.49
N GLU A 176 4.15 -16.13 1.23
CA GLU A 176 4.83 -15.50 0.09
C GLU A 176 3.80 -14.89 -0.84
N ILE A 177 4.06 -13.67 -1.30
CA ILE A 177 3.18 -12.92 -2.19
C ILE A 177 3.99 -12.49 -3.41
N VAL A 178 3.50 -12.85 -4.59
CA VAL A 178 4.10 -12.50 -5.89
C VAL A 178 3.01 -12.09 -6.87
N VAL A 179 3.38 -11.28 -7.86
CA VAL A 179 2.55 -10.98 -9.02
C VAL A 179 3.20 -11.60 -10.25
N SER A 180 2.40 -12.29 -11.06
CA SER A 180 2.89 -12.88 -12.32
C SER A 180 3.43 -11.78 -13.24
N PRO A 181 4.60 -11.94 -13.84
CA PRO A 181 5.11 -10.99 -14.84
C PRO A 181 4.30 -11.01 -16.14
N GLU A 182 3.68 -12.13 -16.48
CA GLU A 182 2.99 -12.34 -17.76
C GLU A 182 1.47 -12.16 -17.63
N ASP A 183 0.88 -12.66 -16.55
CA ASP A 183 -0.56 -12.66 -16.33
C ASP A 183 -0.98 -11.64 -15.27
N ASP A 184 -2.21 -11.16 -15.37
CA ASP A 184 -2.82 -10.26 -14.40
C ASP A 184 -3.29 -11.07 -13.16
N THR A 185 -2.34 -11.73 -12.51
CA THR A 185 -2.57 -12.69 -11.41
C THR A 185 -1.66 -12.41 -10.23
N GLU A 186 -2.25 -12.43 -9.04
CA GLU A 186 -1.58 -12.43 -7.76
C GLU A 186 -1.58 -13.84 -7.18
N MET A 187 -0.44 -14.30 -6.68
CA MET A 187 -0.31 -15.58 -5.99
C MET A 187 0.12 -15.34 -4.54
N ARG A 188 -0.61 -15.97 -3.62
CA ARG A 188 -0.26 -16.01 -2.20
C ARG A 188 -0.09 -17.47 -1.78
N ARG A 189 1.13 -17.85 -1.45
CA ARG A 189 1.46 -19.19 -0.95
C ARG A 189 1.59 -19.13 0.56
N ILE A 190 0.76 -19.91 1.26
CA ILE A 190 0.80 -20.01 2.73
C ILE A 190 1.24 -21.43 3.07
N LYS A 191 2.34 -21.53 3.82
CA LYS A 191 2.87 -22.78 4.34
C LYS A 191 2.76 -22.78 5.86
N LEU A 192 2.19 -23.83 6.41
CA LEU A 192 2.14 -24.09 7.85
C LEU A 192 3.08 -25.22 8.18
N VAL A 193 3.91 -25.03 9.17
CA VAL A 193 4.79 -26.08 9.73
C VAL A 193 4.42 -26.21 11.20
N ILE A 194 4.01 -27.41 11.59
CA ILE A 194 3.64 -27.72 12.98
C ILE A 194 4.82 -28.48 13.58
N GLU A 195 5.33 -28.02 14.71
CA GLU A 195 6.40 -28.72 15.43
C GLU A 195 5.85 -30.03 16.01
N PRO A 196 6.52 -31.17 15.78
CA PRO A 196 6.07 -32.44 16.34
C PRO A 196 6.26 -32.42 17.85
N GLY A 197 5.17 -32.50 18.62
CA GLY A 197 5.21 -32.65 20.08
C GLY A 197 4.25 -31.77 20.87
N GLN A 198 3.31 -31.12 20.21
CA GLN A 198 2.18 -30.45 20.89
C GLN A 198 0.86 -31.06 20.46
#